data_f0db242de9367241314f3e4f1f64b086
#
_entry.id   f0db242de9367241314f3e4f1f64b086
#
_cell.length_a   1.000
_cell.length_b   1.000
_cell.length_c   1.000
_cell.angle_alpha   90.00
_cell.angle_beta   90.00
_cell.angle_gamma   90.00
#
_symmetry.space_group_name_H-M   'P 1'
#
loop_
_entity.id
_entity.type
_entity.pdbx_description
1 polymer ?
#
loop_
_entity_poly.entity_id
_entity_poly.type
_entity_poly.pdbx_seq_one_letter_code
_entity_poly.pdbx_strand_id
1 'polypeptide(L)'
;MNPLLTTKAETFRSGTDNLEFYHNRLIKLTNGVLLFCSGGEAEITIDLEKHHIIPNTNIMLLPGSILSLRSASPDFQIHYFAYSGEMMKVACFRLDPAFMHFMKENSCYTHTRLETIRPILRMIEASAAIYADKENQFRESIAQNLLQIFFLDTYDKVQRYFTKEQLEGGNRKGQLFKKFIHLVHTNCTMQRDVAFYAEQLCISTRYLSAITKAVSYTHLTLPT
;
A
#
# COMPACT_ATOMS: atom_id res chain seq x y z
N MET A 1 7.76 -5.25 21.06
CA MET A 1 6.96 -5.94 20.03
C MET A 1 6.78 -4.97 18.88
N ASN A 2 6.85 -5.42 17.64
CA ASN A 2 6.68 -4.49 16.51
C ASN A 2 5.21 -4.02 16.43
N PRO A 3 4.92 -2.72 16.60
CA PRO A 3 3.55 -2.20 16.66
C PRO A 3 2.82 -2.30 15.32
N LEU A 4 3.55 -2.24 14.20
CA LEU A 4 2.97 -2.20 12.86
C LEU A 4 2.79 -3.58 12.21
N LEU A 5 3.14 -4.68 12.89
CA LEU A 5 2.94 -6.03 12.35
C LEU A 5 1.60 -6.61 12.79
N THR A 6 0.87 -7.15 11.81
CA THR A 6 -0.30 -7.99 12.03
C THR A 6 0.12 -9.46 12.19
N THR A 7 -0.74 -10.26 12.79
CA THR A 7 -0.58 -11.71 12.94
C THR A 7 -1.77 -12.43 12.31
N LYS A 8 -1.72 -13.77 12.24
CA LYS A 8 -2.87 -14.54 11.76
C LYS A 8 -4.11 -14.39 12.67
N ALA A 9 -3.89 -14.17 13.97
CA ALA A 9 -4.97 -13.97 14.94
C ALA A 9 -5.43 -12.50 15.04
N GLU A 10 -4.60 -11.56 14.59
CA GLU A 10 -4.87 -10.13 14.63
C GLU A 10 -4.57 -9.54 13.25
N THR A 11 -5.57 -9.61 12.38
CA THR A 11 -5.45 -9.22 10.96
C THR A 11 -5.42 -7.71 10.74
N PHE A 12 -5.71 -6.94 11.81
CA PHE A 12 -5.82 -5.50 11.83
C PHE A 12 -5.28 -4.93 13.14
N ARG A 13 -4.57 -3.82 13.07
CA ARG A 13 -4.12 -3.03 14.23
C ARG A 13 -4.16 -1.56 13.91
N SER A 14 -4.49 -0.74 14.88
CA SER A 14 -4.44 0.72 14.78
C SER A 14 -4.05 1.32 16.13
N GLY A 15 -3.54 2.54 16.08
CA GLY A 15 -3.10 3.25 17.27
C GLY A 15 -2.20 4.44 16.93
N THR A 16 -1.47 4.88 17.92
CA THR A 16 -0.42 5.91 17.79
C THR A 16 0.94 5.32 18.11
N ASP A 17 1.98 5.83 17.48
CA ASP A 17 3.37 5.39 17.67
C ASP A 17 4.32 6.52 17.32
N ASN A 18 5.59 6.41 17.71
CA ASN A 18 6.67 7.32 17.34
C ASN A 18 7.74 6.63 16.48
N LEU A 19 7.50 5.42 16.03
CA LEU A 19 8.40 4.58 15.23
C LEU A 19 9.76 4.26 15.87
N GLU A 20 9.92 4.45 17.19
CA GLU A 20 11.19 4.19 17.89
C GLU A 20 11.67 2.73 17.71
N PHE A 21 10.74 1.78 17.59
CA PHE A 21 11.07 0.38 17.30
C PHE A 21 11.88 0.22 16.00
N TYR A 22 11.73 1.14 15.04
CA TYR A 22 12.39 1.14 13.72
C TYR A 22 13.68 1.94 13.70
N HIS A 23 14.08 2.54 14.84
CA HIS A 23 15.26 3.42 14.90
C HIS A 23 16.53 2.66 14.53
N ASN A 24 17.17 3.10 13.45
CA ASN A 24 18.37 2.51 12.85
C ASN A 24 18.25 1.01 12.50
N ARG A 25 17.03 0.52 12.29
CA ARG A 25 16.76 -0.86 11.89
C ARG A 25 16.03 -0.87 10.56
N LEU A 26 16.54 -1.64 9.60
CA LEU A 26 15.86 -1.90 8.33
C LEU A 26 14.90 -3.08 8.53
N ILE A 27 13.61 -2.80 8.65
CA ILE A 27 12.60 -3.82 8.94
C ILE A 27 11.69 -3.97 7.73
N LYS A 28 11.65 -5.19 7.19
CA LYS A 28 10.73 -5.55 6.12
C LYS A 28 9.35 -5.85 6.69
N LEU A 29 8.34 -5.14 6.20
CA LEU A 29 6.95 -5.34 6.59
C LEU A 29 6.33 -6.49 5.79
N THR A 30 5.59 -7.36 6.47
CA THR A 30 4.86 -8.50 5.85
C THR A 30 3.41 -8.15 5.53
N ASN A 31 2.94 -7.02 6.04
CA ASN A 31 1.57 -6.52 5.95
C ASN A 31 1.56 -5.08 5.40
N GLY A 32 0.39 -4.59 5.02
CA GLY A 32 0.21 -3.20 4.64
C GLY A 32 0.09 -2.29 5.85
N VAL A 33 0.56 -1.05 5.74
CA VAL A 33 0.47 -0.05 6.81
C VAL A 33 0.18 1.32 6.20
N LEU A 34 -0.79 2.00 6.78
CA LEU A 34 -1.01 3.42 6.60
C LEU A 34 -0.49 4.14 7.84
N LEU A 35 0.36 5.14 7.64
CA LEU A 35 0.83 6.03 8.69
C LEU A 35 0.39 7.44 8.37
N PHE A 36 0.04 8.17 9.41
CA PHE A 36 -0.30 9.57 9.30
C PHE A 36 0.46 10.36 10.37
N CYS A 37 1.29 11.31 9.96
CA CYS A 37 2.02 12.18 10.87
C CYS A 37 1.08 13.25 11.44
N SER A 38 0.87 13.22 12.75
CA SER A 38 0.02 14.15 13.47
C SER A 38 0.80 15.25 14.20
N GLY A 39 2.09 15.05 14.46
CA GLY A 39 2.93 16.02 15.15
C GLY A 39 4.42 15.74 14.95
N GLY A 40 5.24 16.76 15.18
CA GLY A 40 6.68 16.67 15.04
C GLY A 40 7.16 16.42 13.61
N GLU A 41 8.43 16.07 13.47
CA GLU A 41 9.05 15.76 12.20
C GLU A 41 10.01 14.57 12.35
N ALA A 42 10.23 13.84 11.27
CA ALA A 42 11.15 12.71 11.25
C ALA A 42 11.81 12.52 9.88
N GLU A 43 13.00 11.92 9.92
CA GLU A 43 13.68 11.35 8.74
C GLU A 43 13.48 9.83 8.77
N ILE A 44 12.81 9.29 7.76
CA ILE A 44 12.62 7.86 7.58
C ILE A 44 13.24 7.39 6.27
N THR A 45 13.48 6.10 6.17
CA THR A 45 13.77 5.46 4.87
C THR A 45 12.69 4.45 4.54
N ILE A 46 12.18 4.51 3.32
CA ILE A 46 11.25 3.54 2.74
C ILE A 46 11.92 2.94 1.51
N ASP A 47 12.08 1.63 1.47
CA ASP A 47 12.75 0.90 0.38
C ASP A 47 14.14 1.51 0.03
N LEU A 48 14.86 1.98 1.07
CA LEU A 48 16.16 2.65 1.04
C LEU A 48 16.16 4.11 0.56
N GLU A 49 15.02 4.66 0.14
CA GLU A 49 14.88 6.08 -0.18
C GLU A 49 14.58 6.91 1.07
N LYS A 50 15.19 8.08 1.17
CA LYS A 50 15.02 8.99 2.31
C LYS A 50 13.80 9.87 2.11
N HIS A 51 13.00 9.99 3.17
CA HIS A 51 11.83 10.86 3.22
C HIS A 51 11.84 11.71 4.48
N HIS A 52 11.61 13.00 4.31
CA HIS A 52 11.38 13.93 5.42
C HIS A 52 9.88 14.00 5.68
N ILE A 53 9.49 13.65 6.89
CA ILE A 53 8.09 13.54 7.32
C ILE A 53 7.77 14.72 8.23
N ILE A 54 6.71 15.42 7.90
CA ILE A 54 6.17 16.56 8.64
C ILE A 54 4.69 16.34 8.94
N PRO A 55 4.06 17.13 9.82
CA PRO A 55 2.64 17.04 10.08
C PRO A 55 1.80 17.08 8.80
N ASN A 56 0.75 16.28 8.78
CA ASN A 56 -0.15 16.05 7.62
C ASN A 56 0.44 15.20 6.48
N THR A 57 1.57 14.54 6.72
CA THR A 57 2.09 13.55 5.77
C THR A 57 1.37 12.22 5.99
N ASN A 58 0.81 11.68 4.91
CA ASN A 58 0.30 10.32 4.81
C ASN A 58 1.37 9.43 4.17
N ILE A 59 1.60 8.27 4.76
CA ILE A 59 2.58 7.30 4.29
C ILE A 59 1.87 5.97 4.09
N MET A 60 1.99 5.40 2.89
CA MET A 60 1.41 4.11 2.56
C MET A 60 2.52 3.10 2.29
N LEU A 61 2.60 2.10 3.14
CA LEU A 61 3.57 1.01 3.02
C LEU A 61 2.83 -0.26 2.60
N LEU A 62 3.24 -0.82 1.48
CA LEU A 62 2.69 -2.07 0.98
C LEU A 62 3.43 -3.27 1.60
N PRO A 63 2.84 -4.48 1.60
CA PRO A 63 3.55 -5.69 2.01
C PRO A 63 4.86 -5.83 1.23
N GLY A 64 5.95 -6.03 1.95
CA GLY A 64 7.30 -6.11 1.38
C GLY A 64 8.13 -4.84 1.48
N SER A 65 7.53 -3.68 1.78
CA SER A 65 8.25 -2.43 2.01
C SER A 65 9.22 -2.55 3.19
N ILE A 66 10.35 -1.88 3.08
CA ILE A 66 11.39 -1.82 4.13
C ILE A 66 11.32 -0.44 4.77
N LEU A 67 11.05 -0.40 6.06
CA LEU A 67 10.97 0.84 6.85
C LEU A 67 12.12 0.94 7.84
N SER A 68 12.67 2.16 7.99
CA SER A 68 13.59 2.51 9.08
C SER A 68 13.37 3.96 9.49
N LEU A 69 13.44 4.24 10.79
CA LEU A 69 13.52 5.58 11.35
C LEU A 69 15.00 5.98 11.46
N ARG A 70 15.37 7.17 10.99
CA ARG A 70 16.73 7.73 11.12
C ARG A 70 16.83 8.69 12.27
N SER A 71 15.90 9.62 12.33
CA SER A 71 15.80 10.61 13.41
C SER A 71 14.37 11.08 13.53
N ALA A 72 13.99 11.56 14.70
CA ALA A 72 12.68 12.16 14.96
C ALA A 72 12.83 13.28 15.99
N SER A 73 11.96 14.29 15.90
CA SER A 73 11.80 15.28 16.94
C SER A 73 11.12 14.67 18.18
N PRO A 74 11.30 15.24 19.38
CA PRO A 74 10.73 14.67 20.61
C PRO A 74 9.19 14.59 20.61
N ASP A 75 8.53 15.42 19.82
CA ASP A 75 7.08 15.50 19.65
C ASP A 75 6.57 14.74 18.42
N PHE A 76 7.44 13.94 17.76
CA PHE A 76 7.05 13.16 16.61
C PHE A 76 6.02 12.11 16.99
N GLN A 77 4.89 12.13 16.30
CA GLN A 77 3.79 11.21 16.51
C GLN A 77 3.11 10.86 15.19
N ILE A 78 2.83 9.59 15.02
CA ILE A 78 2.03 9.06 13.94
C ILE A 78 0.79 8.34 14.46
N HIS A 79 -0.30 8.42 13.69
CA HIS A 79 -1.39 7.46 13.76
C HIS A 79 -1.13 6.36 12.74
N TYR A 80 -1.41 5.12 13.09
CA TYR A 80 -1.21 4.01 12.18
C TYR A 80 -2.44 3.11 12.06
N PHE A 81 -2.48 2.44 10.92
CA PHE A 81 -3.50 1.51 10.51
C PHE A 81 -2.80 0.37 9.77
N ALA A 82 -2.55 -0.73 10.46
CA ALA A 82 -1.87 -1.90 9.91
C ALA A 82 -2.90 -3.00 9.59
N TYR A 83 -2.77 -3.61 8.43
CA TYR A 83 -3.74 -4.58 7.92
C TYR A 83 -3.04 -5.74 7.20
N SER A 84 -3.61 -6.93 7.30
CA SER A 84 -3.05 -8.12 6.67
C SER A 84 -3.10 -8.05 5.15
N GLY A 85 -2.23 -8.83 4.48
CA GLY A 85 -2.24 -8.94 3.02
C GLY A 85 -3.57 -9.46 2.47
N GLU A 86 -4.28 -10.30 3.21
CA GLU A 86 -5.59 -10.81 2.81
C GLU A 86 -6.65 -9.69 2.83
N MET A 87 -6.68 -8.87 3.89
CA MET A 87 -7.57 -7.70 3.94
C MET A 87 -7.30 -6.74 2.78
N MET A 88 -6.04 -6.51 2.47
CA MET A 88 -5.63 -5.66 1.34
C MET A 88 -6.14 -6.22 0.00
N LYS A 89 -5.97 -7.52 -0.25
CA LYS A 89 -6.43 -8.16 -1.50
C LYS A 89 -7.93 -7.94 -1.71
N VAL A 90 -8.74 -8.12 -0.67
CA VAL A 90 -10.18 -7.92 -0.75
C VAL A 90 -10.53 -6.45 -0.93
N ALA A 91 -9.89 -5.56 -0.17
CA ALA A 91 -10.16 -4.12 -0.26
C ALA A 91 -9.80 -3.53 -1.63
N CYS A 92 -8.75 -4.05 -2.27
CA CYS A 92 -8.24 -3.57 -3.55
C CYS A 92 -8.73 -4.37 -4.77
N PHE A 93 -9.62 -5.35 -4.59
CA PHE A 93 -10.01 -6.29 -5.66
C PHE A 93 -10.55 -5.63 -6.93
N ARG A 94 -11.18 -4.46 -6.80
CA ARG A 94 -11.76 -3.69 -7.92
C ARG A 94 -10.88 -2.55 -8.43
N LEU A 95 -9.68 -2.36 -7.85
CA LEU A 95 -8.80 -1.26 -8.20
C LEU A 95 -7.84 -1.66 -9.31
N ASP A 96 -7.51 -0.70 -10.17
CA ASP A 96 -6.53 -0.90 -11.24
C ASP A 96 -5.15 -1.23 -10.62
N PRO A 97 -4.48 -2.30 -11.04
CA PRO A 97 -3.12 -2.61 -10.60
C PRO A 97 -2.12 -1.45 -10.78
N ALA A 98 -2.33 -0.59 -11.79
CA ALA A 98 -1.52 0.61 -11.99
C ALA A 98 -1.61 1.58 -10.80
N PHE A 99 -2.76 1.64 -10.13
CA PHE A 99 -2.93 2.43 -8.92
C PHE A 99 -2.04 1.92 -7.78
N MET A 100 -1.95 0.62 -7.59
CA MET A 100 -1.09 0.04 -6.54
C MET A 100 0.39 0.31 -6.82
N HIS A 101 0.78 0.31 -8.10
CA HIS A 101 2.13 0.69 -8.50
C HIS A 101 2.39 2.17 -8.23
N PHE A 102 1.46 3.04 -8.62
CA PHE A 102 1.52 4.48 -8.33
C PHE A 102 1.66 4.75 -6.82
N MET A 103 0.86 4.10 -5.97
CA MET A 103 0.91 4.25 -4.52
C MET A 103 2.25 3.78 -3.93
N LYS A 104 2.88 2.79 -4.55
CA LYS A 104 4.21 2.35 -4.14
C LYS A 104 5.28 3.38 -4.48
N GLU A 105 5.27 3.91 -5.70
CA GLU A 105 6.24 4.93 -6.14
C GLU A 105 6.02 6.27 -5.43
N ASN A 106 4.80 6.52 -4.95
CA ASN A 106 4.41 7.73 -4.22
C ASN A 106 3.97 7.37 -2.79
N SER A 107 4.84 6.67 -2.06
CA SER A 107 4.55 6.16 -0.72
C SER A 107 4.31 7.26 0.32
N CYS A 108 4.80 8.48 0.10
CA CYS A 108 4.65 9.64 0.98
C CYS A 108 3.93 10.78 0.27
N TYR A 109 2.88 11.30 0.90
CA TYR A 109 2.16 12.47 0.41
C TYR A 109 1.81 13.42 1.54
N THR A 110 2.29 14.66 1.45
CA THR A 110 1.96 15.71 2.42
C THR A 110 0.77 16.52 1.93
N HIS A 111 -0.29 16.52 2.72
CA HIS A 111 -1.50 17.25 2.41
C HIS A 111 -1.36 18.72 2.73
N THR A 112 -1.67 19.59 1.78
CA THR A 112 -1.66 21.05 1.97
C THR A 112 -2.96 21.58 2.56
N ARG A 113 -4.05 20.80 2.54
CA ARG A 113 -5.37 21.19 3.04
C ARG A 113 -5.83 20.23 4.13
N LEU A 114 -6.12 20.76 5.31
CA LEU A 114 -6.61 19.97 6.46
C LEU A 114 -7.95 19.28 6.19
N GLU A 115 -8.77 19.82 5.31
CA GLU A 115 -10.08 19.25 4.93
C GLU A 115 -9.94 17.85 4.28
N THR A 116 -8.84 17.59 3.58
CA THR A 116 -8.60 16.29 2.94
C THR A 116 -8.15 15.21 3.93
N ILE A 117 -7.65 15.61 5.08
CA ILE A 117 -7.05 14.74 6.11
C ILE A 117 -8.07 14.32 7.15
N ARG A 118 -8.97 15.23 7.55
CA ARG A 118 -9.98 14.97 8.61
C ARG A 118 -10.78 13.67 8.38
N PRO A 119 -11.24 13.35 7.16
CA PRO A 119 -11.92 12.08 6.92
C PRO A 119 -11.04 10.86 7.19
N ILE A 120 -9.75 10.92 6.82
CA ILE A 120 -8.79 9.82 7.03
C ILE A 120 -8.55 9.60 8.52
N LEU A 121 -8.29 10.67 9.29
CA LEU A 121 -8.09 10.58 10.73
C LEU A 121 -9.31 10.01 11.44
N ARG A 122 -10.51 10.53 11.14
CA ARG A 122 -11.76 10.02 11.71
C ARG A 122 -11.98 8.54 11.37
N MET A 123 -11.61 8.12 10.19
CA MET A 123 -11.70 6.72 9.79
C MET A 123 -10.74 5.85 10.59
N ILE A 124 -9.50 6.30 10.81
CA ILE A 124 -8.50 5.59 11.63
C ILE A 124 -9.00 5.46 13.08
N GLU A 125 -9.49 6.55 13.66
CA GLU A 125 -10.03 6.59 15.02
C GLU A 125 -11.26 5.68 15.18
N ALA A 126 -12.22 5.77 14.25
CA ALA A 126 -13.40 4.92 14.24
C ALA A 126 -13.04 3.43 14.11
N SER A 127 -12.07 3.12 13.23
CA SER A 127 -11.58 1.75 13.04
C SER A 127 -10.94 1.21 14.32
N ALA A 128 -10.15 2.03 15.00
CA ALA A 128 -9.52 1.67 16.26
C ALA A 128 -10.56 1.32 17.33
N ALA A 129 -11.56 2.19 17.51
CA ALA A 129 -12.62 2.01 18.50
C ALA A 129 -13.46 0.74 18.22
N ILE A 130 -13.87 0.54 16.96
CA ILE A 130 -14.70 -0.61 16.58
C ILE A 130 -13.91 -1.93 16.70
N TYR A 131 -12.65 -1.94 16.29
CA TYR A 131 -11.83 -3.15 16.34
C TYR A 131 -11.41 -3.51 17.76
N ALA A 132 -11.32 -2.53 18.68
CA ALA A 132 -11.05 -2.75 20.09
C ALA A 132 -12.19 -3.50 20.82
N ASP A 133 -13.42 -3.37 20.34
CA ASP A 133 -14.58 -4.11 20.84
C ASP A 133 -14.48 -5.59 20.42
N LYS A 134 -13.96 -6.43 21.32
CA LYS A 134 -13.77 -7.86 21.09
C LYS A 134 -15.06 -8.66 21.07
N GLU A 135 -16.15 -8.12 21.59
CA GLU A 135 -17.48 -8.75 21.59
C GLU A 135 -18.20 -8.51 20.25
N ASN A 136 -17.78 -7.53 19.49
CA ASN A 136 -18.34 -7.28 18.16
C ASN A 136 -17.89 -8.37 17.17
N GLN A 137 -18.83 -9.25 16.82
CA GLN A 137 -18.60 -10.36 15.90
C GLN A 137 -18.24 -9.91 14.47
N PHE A 138 -18.56 -8.67 14.09
CA PHE A 138 -18.34 -8.11 12.76
C PHE A 138 -17.12 -7.19 12.68
N ARG A 139 -16.35 -7.04 13.76
CA ARG A 139 -15.23 -6.08 13.82
C ARG A 139 -14.22 -6.22 12.68
N GLU A 140 -13.89 -7.44 12.25
CA GLU A 140 -12.98 -7.68 11.12
C GLU A 140 -13.60 -7.24 9.80
N SER A 141 -14.86 -7.58 9.55
CA SER A 141 -15.59 -7.17 8.35
C SER A 141 -15.75 -5.65 8.28
N ILE A 142 -15.99 -5.01 9.43
CA ILE A 142 -16.08 -3.55 9.51
C ILE A 142 -14.73 -2.91 9.21
N ALA A 143 -13.63 -3.39 9.81
CA ALA A 143 -12.29 -2.90 9.52
C ALA A 143 -11.92 -3.07 8.04
N GLN A 144 -12.28 -4.20 7.43
CA GLN A 144 -12.07 -4.46 6.01
C GLN A 144 -12.87 -3.50 5.12
N ASN A 145 -14.14 -3.22 5.45
CA ASN A 145 -14.96 -2.26 4.71
C ASN A 145 -14.42 -0.84 4.84
N LEU A 146 -13.93 -0.44 6.02
CA LEU A 146 -13.30 0.87 6.21
C LEU A 146 -12.01 0.99 5.40
N LEU A 147 -11.20 -0.08 5.34
CA LEU A 147 -10.03 -0.13 4.47
C LEU A 147 -10.41 -0.01 2.98
N GLN A 148 -11.49 -0.66 2.56
CA GLN A 148 -12.00 -0.55 1.18
C GLN A 148 -12.46 0.88 0.87
N ILE A 149 -13.19 1.53 1.79
CA ILE A 149 -13.60 2.93 1.65
C ILE A 149 -12.37 3.82 1.48
N PHE A 150 -11.33 3.63 2.30
CA PHE A 150 -10.08 4.38 2.20
C PHE A 150 -9.44 4.24 0.81
N PHE A 151 -9.31 3.02 0.31
CA PHE A 151 -8.70 2.79 -1.00
C PHE A 151 -9.52 3.36 -2.15
N LEU A 152 -10.85 3.23 -2.09
CA LEU A 152 -11.76 3.79 -3.11
C LEU A 152 -11.70 5.32 -3.15
N ASP A 153 -11.74 5.97 -1.98
CA ASP A 153 -11.62 7.43 -1.87
C ASP A 153 -10.25 7.94 -2.35
N THR A 154 -9.18 7.20 -1.97
CA THR A 154 -7.83 7.54 -2.43
C THR A 154 -7.69 7.34 -3.94
N TYR A 155 -8.23 6.26 -4.50
CA TYR A 155 -8.22 5.99 -5.94
C TYR A 155 -8.91 7.08 -6.73
N ASP A 156 -10.11 7.50 -6.30
CA ASP A 156 -10.84 8.60 -6.92
C ASP A 156 -10.07 9.91 -6.85
N LYS A 157 -9.48 10.25 -5.70
CA LYS A 157 -8.66 11.46 -5.54
C LYS A 157 -7.42 11.42 -6.43
N VAL A 158 -6.72 10.29 -6.46
CA VAL A 158 -5.54 10.11 -7.32
C VAL A 158 -5.92 10.29 -8.80
N GLN A 159 -7.02 9.72 -9.25
CA GLN A 159 -7.49 9.91 -10.63
C GLN A 159 -7.90 11.35 -10.97
N ARG A 160 -8.39 12.11 -10.00
CA ARG A 160 -8.76 13.52 -10.22
C ARG A 160 -7.57 14.47 -10.25
N TYR A 161 -6.53 14.18 -9.46
CA TYR A 161 -5.42 15.11 -9.26
C TYR A 161 -4.17 14.78 -10.08
N PHE A 162 -4.07 13.56 -10.60
CA PHE A 162 -2.93 13.12 -11.40
C PHE A 162 -3.36 12.83 -12.83
N THR A 163 -2.54 13.24 -13.79
CA THR A 163 -2.79 12.93 -15.20
C THR A 163 -2.60 11.44 -15.47
N LYS A 164 -3.20 10.92 -16.55
CA LYS A 164 -3.00 9.52 -16.96
C LYS A 164 -1.52 9.17 -17.12
N GLU A 165 -0.72 10.11 -17.65
CA GLU A 165 0.73 9.92 -17.82
C GLU A 165 1.46 9.82 -16.48
N GLN A 166 1.04 10.56 -15.47
CA GLN A 166 1.57 10.48 -14.11
C GLN A 166 1.16 9.18 -13.43
N LEU A 167 -0.08 8.73 -13.63
CA LEU A 167 -0.61 7.47 -13.08
C LEU A 167 -0.01 6.25 -13.76
N GLU A 168 0.20 6.31 -15.06
CA GLU A 168 0.81 5.23 -15.83
C GLU A 168 2.33 5.20 -15.64
N GLY A 169 2.86 6.10 -14.78
CA GLY A 169 4.27 6.35 -14.56
C GLY A 169 4.96 6.35 -15.90
N GLY A 170 5.53 7.40 -16.43
CA GLY A 170 6.13 7.40 -17.79
C GLY A 170 7.12 6.24 -18.05
N ASN A 171 7.00 5.19 -17.31
CA ASN A 171 7.83 4.00 -17.27
C ASN A 171 7.18 2.92 -18.15
N ARG A 172 7.84 2.60 -19.25
CA ARG A 172 7.55 1.50 -20.18
C ARG A 172 7.19 0.18 -19.45
N LYS A 173 7.72 -0.04 -18.24
CA LYS A 173 7.43 -1.24 -17.43
C LYS A 173 5.98 -1.28 -16.92
N GLY A 174 5.45 -0.17 -16.41
CA GLY A 174 4.06 -0.10 -15.92
C GLY A 174 3.06 -0.29 -17.06
N GLN A 175 3.29 0.30 -18.22
CA GLN A 175 2.46 0.12 -19.42
C GLN A 175 2.47 -1.33 -19.91
N LEU A 176 3.65 -1.97 -19.93
CA LEU A 176 3.77 -3.38 -20.31
C LEU A 176 3.07 -4.30 -19.30
N PHE A 177 3.16 -4.00 -18.00
CA PHE A 177 2.46 -4.77 -16.97
C PHE A 177 0.93 -4.65 -17.10
N LYS A 178 0.41 -3.45 -17.34
CA LYS A 178 -1.03 -3.24 -17.57
C LYS A 178 -1.54 -4.03 -18.79
N LYS A 179 -0.80 -4.00 -19.89
CA LYS A 179 -1.11 -4.80 -21.08
C LYS A 179 -1.05 -6.29 -20.79
N PHE A 180 -0.06 -6.74 -20.00
CA PHE A 180 0.06 -8.13 -19.57
C PHE A 180 -1.17 -8.58 -18.77
N ILE A 181 -1.58 -7.82 -17.76
CA ILE A 181 -2.76 -8.14 -16.94
C ILE A 181 -4.03 -8.20 -17.80
N HIS A 182 -4.20 -7.27 -18.72
CA HIS A 182 -5.33 -7.31 -19.67
C HIS A 182 -5.33 -8.58 -20.52
N LEU A 183 -4.17 -8.96 -21.07
CA LEU A 183 -4.02 -10.19 -21.85
C LEU A 183 -4.29 -11.44 -21.00
N VAL A 184 -3.86 -11.47 -19.75
CA VAL A 184 -4.15 -12.58 -18.82
C VAL A 184 -5.65 -12.67 -18.56
N HIS A 185 -6.32 -11.58 -18.22
CA HIS A 185 -7.78 -11.57 -18.00
C HIS A 185 -8.57 -12.08 -19.20
N THR A 186 -8.10 -11.80 -20.42
CA THR A 186 -8.77 -12.19 -21.65
C THR A 186 -8.49 -13.66 -22.05
N ASN A 187 -7.30 -14.18 -21.74
CA ASN A 187 -6.83 -15.44 -22.32
C ASN A 187 -6.48 -16.53 -21.29
N CYS A 188 -6.51 -16.28 -19.97
CA CYS A 188 -6.01 -17.22 -18.96
C CYS A 188 -6.74 -18.57 -18.91
N THR A 189 -7.98 -18.64 -19.40
CA THR A 189 -8.73 -19.89 -19.52
C THR A 189 -8.23 -20.80 -20.65
N MET A 190 -7.63 -20.20 -21.69
CA MET A 190 -7.19 -20.89 -22.91
C MET A 190 -5.66 -20.97 -23.01
N GLN A 191 -4.96 -19.98 -22.47
CA GLN A 191 -3.50 -19.84 -22.57
C GLN A 191 -2.89 -19.66 -21.17
N ARG A 192 -2.04 -20.64 -20.80
CA ARG A 192 -1.37 -20.66 -19.50
C ARG A 192 0.15 -20.50 -19.59
N ASP A 193 0.68 -20.44 -20.82
CA ASP A 193 2.13 -20.30 -21.03
C ASP A 193 2.54 -18.82 -20.97
N VAL A 194 3.53 -18.53 -20.13
CA VAL A 194 4.13 -17.19 -20.00
C VAL A 194 4.76 -16.74 -21.32
N ALA A 195 5.26 -17.67 -22.14
CA ALA A 195 5.85 -17.36 -23.43
C ALA A 195 4.84 -16.71 -24.38
N PHE A 196 3.59 -17.19 -24.40
CA PHE A 196 2.52 -16.59 -25.20
C PHE A 196 2.33 -15.10 -24.84
N TYR A 197 2.25 -14.76 -23.57
CA TYR A 197 2.05 -13.37 -23.15
C TYR A 197 3.26 -12.48 -23.44
N ALA A 198 4.46 -13.02 -23.29
CA ALA A 198 5.68 -12.30 -23.62
C ALA A 198 5.77 -11.99 -25.11
N GLU A 199 5.38 -12.93 -25.99
CA GLU A 199 5.31 -12.76 -27.43
C GLU A 199 4.27 -11.71 -27.83
N GLN A 200 3.07 -11.76 -27.26
CA GLN A 200 2.03 -10.75 -27.51
C GLN A 200 2.46 -9.33 -27.11
N LEU A 201 3.35 -9.22 -26.13
CA LEU A 201 3.91 -7.95 -25.65
C LEU A 201 5.21 -7.55 -26.37
N CYS A 202 5.69 -8.38 -27.32
CA CYS A 202 6.96 -8.20 -28.01
C CYS A 202 8.16 -8.00 -27.06
N ILE A 203 8.21 -8.81 -25.98
CA ILE A 203 9.28 -8.82 -24.96
C ILE A 203 9.73 -10.25 -24.64
N SER A 204 10.89 -10.39 -23.98
CA SER A 204 11.33 -11.71 -23.51
C SER A 204 10.56 -12.15 -22.26
N THR A 205 10.41 -13.46 -22.07
CA THR A 205 9.81 -14.07 -20.87
C THR A 205 10.55 -13.64 -19.60
N ARG A 206 11.87 -13.53 -19.69
CA ARG A 206 12.71 -13.02 -18.57
C ARG A 206 12.37 -11.60 -18.20
N TYR A 207 12.16 -10.71 -19.19
CA TYR A 207 11.80 -9.32 -18.96
C TYR A 207 10.38 -9.20 -18.43
N LEU A 208 9.43 -9.99 -18.94
CA LEU A 208 8.07 -10.07 -18.42
C LEU A 208 8.07 -10.51 -16.94
N SER A 209 8.83 -11.53 -16.59
CA SER A 209 8.99 -12.00 -15.20
C SER A 209 9.59 -10.93 -14.30
N ALA A 210 10.59 -10.17 -14.80
CA ALA A 210 11.19 -9.08 -14.05
C ALA A 210 10.20 -7.91 -13.83
N ILE A 211 9.39 -7.56 -14.83
CA ILE A 211 8.32 -6.56 -14.71
C ILE A 211 7.28 -7.02 -13.68
N THR A 212 6.80 -8.25 -13.79
CA THR A 212 5.78 -8.80 -12.91
C THR A 212 6.27 -8.82 -11.46
N LYS A 213 7.50 -9.26 -11.24
CA LYS A 213 8.12 -9.25 -9.91
C LYS A 213 8.29 -7.83 -9.34
N ALA A 214 8.65 -6.87 -10.18
CA ALA A 214 8.84 -5.48 -9.77
C ALA A 214 7.51 -4.78 -9.42
N VAL A 215 6.41 -5.13 -10.11
CA VAL A 215 5.12 -4.45 -9.96
C VAL A 215 4.16 -5.18 -9.02
N SER A 216 4.13 -6.52 -9.03
CA SER A 216 3.13 -7.30 -8.27
C SER A 216 3.65 -7.95 -6.99
N TYR A 217 4.96 -7.94 -6.73
CA TYR A 217 5.60 -8.67 -5.61
C TYR A 217 5.32 -10.19 -5.58
N THR A 218 4.65 -10.72 -6.57
CA THR A 218 4.32 -12.13 -6.69
C THR A 218 5.18 -12.77 -7.76
N HIS A 219 5.71 -13.96 -7.47
CA HIS A 219 6.22 -14.84 -8.52
C HIS A 219 5.05 -15.22 -9.43
N LEU A 220 5.26 -15.15 -10.74
CA LEU A 220 4.33 -15.67 -11.75
C LEU A 220 4.16 -17.17 -11.53
N THR A 221 3.25 -17.56 -10.64
CA THR A 221 2.64 -18.87 -10.65
C THR A 221 1.23 -18.66 -11.17
N LEU A 222 1.00 -18.98 -12.44
CA LEU A 222 -0.36 -19.09 -12.95
C LEU A 222 -1.06 -20.20 -12.14
N PRO A 223 -2.33 -20.00 -11.72
CA PRO A 223 -3.05 -21.03 -11.00
C PRO A 223 -3.13 -22.29 -11.87
N THR A 224 -2.74 -23.43 -11.27
CA THR A 224 -2.90 -24.77 -11.83
C THR A 224 -4.35 -25.12 -11.98
#